data_a4be2cd952a47402f96f0a6fe2de6164
#
_entry.id   a4be2cd952a47402f96f0a6fe2de6164
#
_cell.length_a   1.000
_cell.length_b   1.000
_cell.length_c   1.000
_cell.angle_alpha   90.00
_cell.angle_beta   90.00
_cell.angle_gamma   90.00
#
_symmetry.space_group_name_H-M   'P 1'
#
loop_
_entity.id
_entity.type
_entity.pdbx_description
1 polymer ?
#
loop_
_entity_poly.entity_id
_entity_poly.type
_entity_poly.pdbx_seq_one_letter_code
_entity_poly.pdbx_strand_id
1 'polypeptide(L)'
;MIHRVYALLRDQRGMSLAEILVASVVIAIGLVGLLSAVPLASYGIQEGRNLSTATFLANQRLEEVRNAAWTQNPVADNLGISASATAAPVAAGVGVTFPDETPMAAPYAGYTRTVRVVDCGVAPGCNAIVNAGMRQVIIQVSYAPITGAGQAAAGTTKAATVSMIIAQR
;
A
#
# COMPACT_ATOMS: atom_id res chain seq x y z
N MET A 1 39.16 -40.05 -30.37
CA MET A 1 38.18 -39.38 -29.43
C MET A 1 36.73 -39.89 -29.63
N ILE A 2 36.37 -40.36 -30.80
CA ILE A 2 35.03 -40.84 -31.19
C ILE A 2 34.68 -42.20 -30.53
N HIS A 3 35.63 -43.09 -30.27
CA HIS A 3 35.38 -44.39 -29.64
C HIS A 3 34.89 -44.36 -28.21
N ARG A 4 35.17 -43.30 -27.46
CA ARG A 4 34.68 -43.17 -26.04
C ARG A 4 33.20 -42.76 -25.95
N VAL A 5 32.71 -42.03 -26.95
CA VAL A 5 31.30 -41.59 -26.98
C VAL A 5 30.37 -42.77 -27.31
N TYR A 6 30.81 -43.70 -28.17
CA TYR A 6 30.05 -44.91 -28.48
C TYR A 6 29.97 -45.90 -27.34
N ALA A 7 30.97 -45.93 -26.44
CA ALA A 7 30.93 -46.81 -25.25
C ALA A 7 29.89 -46.34 -24.22
N LEU A 8 29.66 -45.04 -24.11
CA LEU A 8 28.66 -44.49 -23.21
C LEU A 8 27.23 -44.71 -23.67
N LEU A 9 27.01 -44.83 -25.00
CA LEU A 9 25.68 -45.10 -25.58
C LEU A 9 25.30 -46.58 -25.57
N ARG A 10 26.23 -47.50 -25.22
CA ARG A 10 26.02 -48.95 -25.23
C ARG A 10 25.75 -49.55 -23.86
N ASP A 11 25.80 -48.74 -22.78
CA ASP A 11 25.41 -49.18 -21.44
C ASP A 11 23.89 -49.07 -21.30
N GLN A 12 23.15 -49.92 -22.01
CA GLN A 12 21.72 -50.10 -21.90
C GLN A 12 21.37 -50.87 -20.63
N ARG A 13 21.75 -50.33 -19.48
CA ARG A 13 21.13 -50.72 -18.23
C ARG A 13 19.76 -50.06 -18.23
N GLY A 14 18.76 -50.86 -18.59
CA GLY A 14 17.36 -50.41 -18.49
C GLY A 14 17.07 -49.91 -17.08
N MET A 15 16.41 -48.76 -16.96
CA MET A 15 15.92 -48.25 -15.69
C MET A 15 15.14 -49.33 -14.98
N SER A 16 15.45 -49.58 -13.71
CA SER A 16 14.68 -50.51 -12.90
C SER A 16 13.27 -49.92 -12.65
N LEU A 17 12.27 -50.76 -12.55
CA LEU A 17 10.90 -50.37 -12.23
C LEU A 17 10.83 -49.55 -10.94
N ALA A 18 11.69 -49.84 -9.97
CA ALA A 18 11.83 -49.09 -8.74
C ALA A 18 12.33 -47.66 -8.95
N GLU A 19 13.26 -47.45 -9.87
CA GLU A 19 13.82 -46.15 -10.19
C GLU A 19 12.79 -45.23 -10.87
N ILE A 20 11.97 -45.80 -11.77
CA ILE A 20 10.83 -45.07 -12.37
C ILE A 20 9.80 -44.68 -11.32
N LEU A 21 9.49 -45.57 -10.37
CA LEU A 21 8.56 -45.29 -9.29
C LEU A 21 9.09 -44.17 -8.38
N VAL A 22 10.34 -44.20 -7.98
CA VAL A 22 10.96 -43.17 -7.15
C VAL A 22 10.99 -41.82 -7.90
N ALA A 23 11.37 -41.82 -9.18
CA ALA A 23 11.39 -40.62 -10.00
C ALA A 23 9.98 -40.01 -10.15
N SER A 24 8.96 -40.85 -10.37
CA SER A 24 7.59 -40.35 -10.49
C SER A 24 7.05 -39.75 -9.18
N VAL A 25 7.39 -40.31 -8.03
CA VAL A 25 7.06 -39.76 -6.72
C VAL A 25 7.71 -38.40 -6.50
N VAL A 26 9.02 -38.29 -6.80
CA VAL A 26 9.75 -37.02 -6.67
C VAL A 26 9.14 -35.93 -7.57
N ILE A 27 8.82 -36.29 -8.83
CA ILE A 27 8.17 -35.37 -9.76
C ILE A 27 6.78 -34.95 -9.24
N ALA A 28 5.97 -35.89 -8.73
CA ALA A 28 4.67 -35.60 -8.19
C ALA A 28 4.72 -34.63 -7.01
N ILE A 29 5.64 -34.83 -6.07
CA ILE A 29 5.87 -33.90 -4.94
C ILE A 29 6.29 -32.54 -5.45
N GLY A 30 7.20 -32.46 -6.41
CA GLY A 30 7.65 -31.22 -7.04
C GLY A 30 6.51 -30.45 -7.72
N LEU A 31 5.64 -31.14 -8.44
CA LEU A 31 4.48 -30.54 -9.11
C LEU A 31 3.46 -30.00 -8.10
N VAL A 32 3.17 -30.73 -7.04
CA VAL A 32 2.26 -30.26 -5.97
C VAL A 32 2.81 -28.99 -5.31
N GLY A 33 4.14 -28.95 -5.05
CA GLY A 33 4.79 -27.75 -4.53
C GLY A 33 4.69 -26.55 -5.48
N LEU A 34 4.86 -26.77 -6.77
CA LEU A 34 4.73 -25.71 -7.80
C LEU A 34 3.29 -25.19 -7.90
N LEU A 35 2.29 -26.09 -7.88
CA LEU A 35 0.89 -25.70 -7.95
C LEU A 35 0.45 -24.84 -6.76
N SER A 36 1.02 -25.05 -5.58
CA SER A 36 0.72 -24.22 -4.40
C SER A 36 1.42 -22.85 -4.44
N ALA A 37 2.51 -22.69 -5.17
CA ALA A 37 3.24 -21.43 -5.28
C ALA A 37 2.52 -20.36 -6.16
N VAL A 38 1.77 -20.78 -7.17
CA VAL A 38 1.09 -19.88 -8.13
C VAL A 38 0.05 -18.97 -7.46
N PRO A 39 -0.89 -19.49 -6.63
CA PRO A 39 -1.83 -18.62 -5.92
C PRO A 39 -1.12 -17.63 -5.00
N LEU A 40 -0.10 -18.06 -4.30
CA LEU A 40 0.66 -17.20 -3.38
C LEU A 40 1.32 -16.01 -4.11
N ALA A 41 1.92 -16.27 -5.26
CA ALA A 41 2.50 -15.23 -6.10
C ALA A 41 1.44 -14.25 -6.63
N SER A 42 0.27 -14.76 -7.03
CA SER A 42 -0.84 -13.93 -7.52
C SER A 42 -1.37 -12.99 -6.44
N TYR A 43 -1.52 -13.45 -5.20
CA TYR A 43 -1.90 -12.60 -4.07
C TYR A 43 -0.88 -11.49 -3.80
N GLY A 44 0.41 -11.80 -3.85
CA GLY A 44 1.47 -10.81 -3.67
C GLY A 44 1.42 -9.70 -4.72
N ILE A 45 1.18 -10.05 -5.99
CA ILE A 45 1.07 -9.08 -7.09
C ILE A 45 -0.16 -8.18 -6.90
N GLN A 46 -1.30 -8.75 -6.53
CA GLN A 46 -2.54 -7.98 -6.32
C GLN A 46 -2.42 -7.04 -5.12
N GLU A 47 -1.83 -7.51 -4.03
CA GLU A 47 -1.56 -6.68 -2.86
C GLU A 47 -0.61 -5.53 -3.18
N GLY A 48 0.45 -5.80 -3.94
CA GLY A 48 1.37 -4.77 -4.44
C GLY A 48 0.66 -3.70 -5.29
N ARG A 49 -0.29 -4.10 -6.15
CA ARG A 49 -1.12 -3.17 -6.92
C ARG A 49 -2.00 -2.31 -6.04
N ASN A 50 -2.67 -2.91 -5.03
CA ASN A 50 -3.52 -2.17 -4.12
C ASN A 50 -2.73 -1.14 -3.32
N LEU A 51 -1.55 -1.50 -2.81
CA LEU A 51 -0.67 -0.59 -2.09
C LEU A 51 -0.14 0.53 -3.00
N SER A 52 0.25 0.21 -4.23
CA SER A 52 0.69 1.19 -5.22
C SER A 52 -0.42 2.18 -5.56
N THR A 53 -1.65 1.69 -5.76
CA THR A 53 -2.82 2.54 -6.00
C THR A 53 -3.13 3.42 -4.79
N ALA A 54 -3.10 2.87 -3.57
CA ALA A 54 -3.31 3.65 -2.35
C ALA A 54 -2.27 4.77 -2.19
N THR A 55 -1.01 4.47 -2.48
CA THR A 55 0.08 5.46 -2.45
C THR A 55 -0.11 6.54 -3.52
N PHE A 56 -0.53 6.17 -4.72
CA PHE A 56 -0.84 7.11 -5.79
C PHE A 56 -1.97 8.07 -5.37
N LEU A 57 -3.07 7.54 -4.83
CA LEU A 57 -4.22 8.33 -4.38
C LEU A 57 -3.86 9.26 -3.20
N ALA A 58 -2.97 8.82 -2.31
CA ALA A 58 -2.47 9.65 -1.23
C ALA A 58 -1.62 10.81 -1.76
N ASN A 59 -0.70 10.55 -2.69
CA ASN A 59 0.13 11.57 -3.31
C ASN A 59 -0.69 12.55 -4.16
N GLN A 60 -1.69 12.08 -4.88
CA GLN A 60 -2.61 12.94 -5.62
C GLN A 60 -3.27 13.98 -4.68
N ARG A 61 -3.82 13.52 -3.56
CA ARG A 61 -4.44 14.43 -2.58
C ARG A 61 -3.40 15.34 -1.92
N LEU A 62 -2.18 14.85 -1.73
CA LEU A 62 -1.10 15.66 -1.16
C LEU A 62 -0.79 16.87 -2.05
N GLU A 63 -0.75 16.68 -3.37
CA GLU A 63 -0.53 17.79 -4.31
C GLU A 63 -1.72 18.77 -4.33
N GLU A 64 -2.96 18.31 -4.21
CA GLU A 64 -4.13 19.17 -4.06
C GLU A 64 -4.02 20.03 -2.80
N VAL A 65 -3.70 19.41 -1.65
CA VAL A 65 -3.51 20.09 -0.37
C VAL A 65 -2.33 21.06 -0.41
N ARG A 66 -1.24 20.68 -1.07
CA ARG A 66 -0.06 21.52 -1.24
C ARG A 66 -0.36 22.82 -2.01
N ASN A 67 -1.34 22.78 -2.90
CA ASN A 67 -1.78 23.97 -3.65
C ASN A 67 -2.77 24.84 -2.88
N ALA A 68 -3.31 24.37 -1.74
CA ALA A 68 -4.19 25.17 -0.90
C ALA A 68 -3.38 26.28 -0.21
N ALA A 69 -3.68 27.51 -0.55
CA ALA A 69 -3.11 28.67 0.14
C ALA A 69 -3.69 28.76 1.56
N TRP A 70 -2.84 29.03 2.53
CA TRP A 70 -3.29 29.29 3.89
C TRP A 70 -2.40 30.35 4.56
N THR A 71 -3.01 31.09 5.45
CA THR A 71 -2.32 32.02 6.34
C THR A 71 -2.91 31.86 7.73
N GLN A 72 -2.26 32.45 8.75
CA GLN A 72 -2.86 32.52 10.09
C GLN A 72 -4.12 33.41 10.14
N ASN A 73 -4.36 34.20 9.10
CA ASN A 73 -5.61 34.95 8.97
C ASN A 73 -6.73 33.98 8.54
N PRO A 74 -7.80 33.82 9.36
CA PRO A 74 -8.88 32.88 9.07
C PRO A 74 -9.56 33.06 7.71
N VAL A 75 -9.62 34.30 7.20
CA VAL A 75 -10.28 34.63 5.94
C VAL A 75 -9.51 34.11 4.72
N ALA A 76 -8.20 33.91 4.85
CA ALA A 76 -7.34 33.42 3.78
C ALA A 76 -6.88 31.96 3.99
N ASP A 77 -7.52 31.25 4.90
CA ASP A 77 -7.19 29.85 5.21
C ASP A 77 -8.06 28.90 4.36
N ASN A 78 -7.46 28.28 3.35
CA ASN A 78 -8.10 27.24 2.53
C ASN A 78 -7.64 25.82 2.93
N LEU A 79 -6.75 25.70 3.91
CA LEU A 79 -6.24 24.41 4.38
C LEU A 79 -7.04 23.91 5.59
N GLY A 80 -7.32 24.77 6.53
CA GLY A 80 -7.99 24.44 7.77
C GLY A 80 -7.12 23.65 8.76
N ILE A 81 -7.70 23.32 9.90
CA ILE A 81 -7.09 22.50 10.96
C ILE A 81 -8.09 21.43 11.37
N SER A 82 -7.59 20.24 11.65
CA SER A 82 -8.38 19.13 12.20
C SER A 82 -8.56 19.29 13.70
N ALA A 83 -9.80 19.30 14.17
CA ALA A 83 -10.10 19.40 15.60
C ALA A 83 -9.65 18.17 16.40
N SER A 84 -9.48 17.02 15.74
CA SER A 84 -9.01 15.78 16.35
C SER A 84 -8.33 14.89 15.29
N ALA A 85 -7.73 13.79 15.74
CA ALA A 85 -7.14 12.80 14.82
C ALA A 85 -8.18 12.11 13.90
N THR A 86 -9.46 12.23 14.20
CA THR A 86 -10.54 11.63 13.40
C THR A 86 -11.37 12.65 12.62
N ALA A 87 -11.17 13.95 12.86
CA ALA A 87 -11.93 15.00 12.19
C ALA A 87 -11.24 15.49 10.93
N ALA A 88 -12.01 15.73 9.87
CA ALA A 88 -11.54 16.40 8.67
C ALA A 88 -11.13 17.86 9.00
N PRO A 89 -10.22 18.47 8.24
CA PRO A 89 -9.80 19.84 8.45
C PRO A 89 -10.93 20.83 8.15
N VAL A 90 -11.07 21.84 9.01
CA VAL A 90 -12.07 22.90 8.90
C VAL A 90 -11.36 24.24 8.91
N ALA A 91 -11.65 25.07 7.92
CA ALA A 91 -11.19 26.44 7.87
C ALA A 91 -12.32 27.42 8.27
N ALA A 92 -11.97 28.43 9.05
CA ALA A 92 -12.92 29.44 9.48
C ALA A 92 -13.50 30.21 8.26
N GLY A 93 -14.81 30.26 8.15
CA GLY A 93 -15.49 30.94 7.03
C GLY A 93 -15.64 30.11 5.74
N VAL A 94 -14.93 28.99 5.63
CA VAL A 94 -14.98 28.09 4.45
C VAL A 94 -15.69 26.77 4.79
N GLY A 95 -15.56 26.28 6.03
CA GLY A 95 -16.06 24.99 6.45
C GLY A 95 -15.04 23.86 6.23
N VAL A 96 -15.51 22.65 5.96
CA VAL A 96 -14.64 21.48 5.71
C VAL A 96 -13.95 21.68 4.36
N THR A 97 -12.61 21.72 4.39
CA THR A 97 -11.79 21.99 3.19
C THR A 97 -11.44 20.71 2.42
N PHE A 98 -11.10 19.66 3.15
CA PHE A 98 -10.74 18.34 2.60
C PHE A 98 -11.56 17.26 3.31
N PRO A 99 -12.79 16.97 2.84
CA PRO A 99 -13.66 15.98 3.46
C PRO A 99 -13.07 14.57 3.37
N ASP A 100 -13.43 13.74 4.32
CA ASP A 100 -13.15 12.30 4.26
C ASP A 100 -13.99 11.66 3.14
N GLU A 101 -13.36 10.81 2.37
CA GLU A 101 -14.00 10.04 1.30
C GLU A 101 -14.14 8.58 1.75
N THR A 102 -15.33 8.20 2.19
CA THR A 102 -15.59 6.88 2.76
C THR A 102 -16.94 6.33 2.26
N PRO A 103 -16.96 5.52 1.20
CA PRO A 103 -15.88 5.17 0.27
C PRO A 103 -15.52 6.31 -0.69
N MET A 104 -14.39 6.16 -1.40
CA MET A 104 -14.06 7.04 -2.51
C MET A 104 -15.00 6.81 -3.70
N ALA A 105 -15.09 7.80 -4.59
CA ALA A 105 -15.87 7.69 -5.82
C ALA A 105 -15.29 6.62 -6.78
N ALA A 106 -16.14 6.07 -7.63
CA ALA A 106 -15.68 5.14 -8.68
C ALA A 106 -14.61 5.82 -9.57
N PRO A 107 -13.58 5.09 -10.00
CA PRO A 107 -13.38 3.64 -9.90
C PRO A 107 -12.73 3.15 -8.59
N TYR A 108 -12.52 4.00 -7.61
CA TYR A 108 -11.78 3.69 -6.39
C TYR A 108 -12.66 3.38 -5.17
N ALA A 109 -13.87 2.85 -5.39
CA ALA A 109 -14.84 2.58 -4.32
C ALA A 109 -14.36 1.56 -3.25
N GLY A 110 -13.29 0.79 -3.52
CA GLY A 110 -12.65 -0.10 -2.55
C GLY A 110 -11.66 0.58 -1.60
N TYR A 111 -11.48 1.90 -1.74
CA TYR A 111 -10.55 2.69 -0.93
C TYR A 111 -11.30 3.72 -0.11
N THR A 112 -10.72 4.08 1.04
CA THR A 112 -11.15 5.23 1.84
C THR A 112 -9.97 6.19 1.98
N ARG A 113 -10.22 7.47 1.90
CA ARG A 113 -9.18 8.49 2.02
C ARG A 113 -9.53 9.51 3.09
N THR A 114 -8.61 9.76 4.00
CA THR A 114 -8.75 10.75 5.07
C THR A 114 -7.62 11.76 5.03
N VAL A 115 -7.93 13.00 5.34
CA VAL A 115 -6.97 14.11 5.44
C VAL A 115 -7.01 14.65 6.85
N ARG A 116 -5.84 14.82 7.46
CA ARG A 116 -5.70 15.44 8.79
C ARG A 116 -4.67 16.54 8.71
N VAL A 117 -4.99 17.67 9.30
CA VAL A 117 -4.11 18.84 9.35
C VAL A 117 -3.92 19.23 10.80
N VAL A 118 -2.66 19.19 11.24
CA VAL A 118 -2.25 19.50 12.61
C VAL A 118 -1.53 20.85 12.61
N ASP A 119 -1.91 21.73 13.54
CA ASP A 119 -1.20 22.98 13.76
C ASP A 119 0.13 22.72 14.50
N CYS A 120 1.23 23.14 13.92
CA CYS A 120 2.55 23.00 14.54
C CYS A 120 2.85 24.12 15.53
N GLY A 121 2.00 25.15 15.63
CA GLY A 121 2.21 26.27 16.57
C GLY A 121 1.86 25.95 18.01
N VAL A 122 1.20 24.83 18.29
CA VAL A 122 0.81 24.39 19.63
C VAL A 122 1.71 23.24 20.07
N ALA A 123 2.29 23.34 21.28
CA ALA A 123 3.11 22.25 21.81
C ALA A 123 2.32 20.94 21.93
N PRO A 124 2.90 19.77 21.59
CA PRO A 124 4.32 19.49 21.29
C PRO A 124 4.76 19.82 19.87
N GLY A 125 3.93 20.46 19.04
CA GLY A 125 4.25 20.77 17.64
C GLY A 125 4.16 19.56 16.71
N CYS A 126 4.77 19.68 15.53
CA CYS A 126 4.83 18.63 14.53
C CYS A 126 6.27 18.10 14.44
N ASN A 127 6.49 16.81 14.74
CA ASN A 127 7.83 16.21 14.74
C ASN A 127 8.87 17.05 15.55
N ALA A 128 8.48 17.50 16.74
CA ALA A 128 9.28 18.37 17.61
C ALA A 128 9.55 19.80 17.05
N ILE A 129 8.90 20.20 15.96
CA ILE A 129 8.95 21.56 15.45
C ILE A 129 7.74 22.32 16.00
N VAL A 130 7.98 23.38 16.76
CA VAL A 130 6.94 24.30 17.23
C VAL A 130 7.04 25.60 16.44
N ASN A 131 6.14 25.80 15.49
CA ASN A 131 6.09 26.99 14.66
C ASN A 131 4.67 27.25 14.15
N ALA A 132 4.08 28.36 14.57
CA ALA A 132 2.72 28.77 14.19
C ALA A 132 2.55 29.05 12.68
N GLY A 133 3.62 29.27 11.94
CA GLY A 133 3.61 29.40 10.48
C GLY A 133 3.70 28.07 9.74
N MET A 134 3.55 26.93 10.44
CA MET A 134 3.65 25.59 9.85
C MET A 134 2.48 24.72 10.25
N ARG A 135 2.06 23.88 9.34
CA ARG A 135 1.05 22.82 9.57
C ARG A 135 1.55 21.51 9.02
N GLN A 136 1.30 20.42 9.74
CA GLN A 136 1.55 19.07 9.27
C GLN A 136 0.26 18.52 8.63
N VAL A 137 0.37 18.07 7.40
CA VAL A 137 -0.69 17.38 6.68
C VAL A 137 -0.38 15.88 6.70
N ILE A 138 -1.38 15.09 7.03
CA ILE A 138 -1.31 13.63 7.04
C ILE A 138 -2.46 13.13 6.17
N ILE A 139 -2.13 12.38 5.14
CA ILE A 139 -3.10 11.76 4.24
C ILE A 139 -2.96 10.26 4.37
N GLN A 140 -4.08 9.60 4.66
CA GLN A 140 -4.14 8.16 4.77
C GLN A 140 -5.15 7.61 3.77
N VAL A 141 -4.73 6.64 2.97
CA VAL A 141 -5.60 5.88 2.08
C VAL A 141 -5.61 4.43 2.53
N SER A 142 -6.77 3.97 2.96
CA SER A 142 -6.98 2.62 3.48
C SER A 142 -7.75 1.77 2.48
N TYR A 143 -7.48 0.47 2.47
CA TYR A 143 -8.14 -0.52 1.63
C TYR A 143 -8.23 -1.87 2.33
N ALA A 144 -9.17 -2.70 1.91
CA ALA A 144 -9.26 -4.09 2.37
C ALA A 144 -8.20 -4.93 1.64
N PRO A 145 -7.27 -5.57 2.34
CA PRO A 145 -6.31 -6.48 1.72
C PRO A 145 -7.02 -7.74 1.21
N ILE A 146 -6.39 -8.39 0.23
CA ILE A 146 -6.89 -9.67 -0.26
C ILE A 146 -6.66 -10.72 0.82
N THR A 147 -7.74 -11.42 1.20
CA THR A 147 -7.70 -12.51 2.17
C THR A 147 -7.46 -13.83 1.46
N GLY A 148 -6.57 -14.65 2.00
CA GLY A 148 -6.24 -15.98 1.46
C GLY A 148 -5.33 -16.73 2.42
N ALA A 149 -4.95 -17.95 2.09
CA ALA A 149 -4.07 -18.77 2.91
C ALA A 149 -2.73 -18.04 3.17
N GLY A 150 -2.43 -17.75 4.43
CA GLY A 150 -1.23 -17.02 4.84
C GLY A 150 -1.28 -15.51 4.65
N GLN A 151 -2.43 -14.93 4.31
CA GLN A 151 -2.67 -13.50 4.12
C GLN A 151 -3.36 -12.87 5.34
N ALA A 152 -3.64 -11.58 5.26
CA ALA A 152 -4.30 -10.84 6.33
C ALA A 152 -5.66 -11.46 6.69
N ALA A 153 -6.01 -11.42 7.97
CA ALA A 153 -7.30 -11.90 8.44
C ALA A 153 -8.45 -11.08 7.83
N ALA A 154 -9.61 -11.71 7.69
CA ALA A 154 -10.82 -11.02 7.24
C ALA A 154 -11.15 -9.84 8.17
N GLY A 155 -11.52 -8.70 7.59
CA GLY A 155 -11.84 -7.49 8.34
C GLY A 155 -10.63 -6.61 8.71
N THR A 156 -9.40 -7.02 8.38
CA THR A 156 -8.24 -6.14 8.51
C THR A 156 -8.23 -5.10 7.40
N THR A 157 -7.70 -3.92 7.69
CA THR A 157 -7.44 -2.87 6.71
C THR A 157 -5.95 -2.59 6.65
N LYS A 158 -5.45 -2.31 5.46
CA LYS A 158 -4.10 -1.77 5.24
C LYS A 158 -4.21 -0.33 4.79
N ALA A 159 -3.18 0.45 5.06
CA ALA A 159 -3.16 1.86 4.72
C ALA A 159 -1.80 2.29 4.17
N ALA A 160 -1.84 3.16 3.17
CA ALA A 160 -0.72 3.99 2.77
C ALA A 160 -0.88 5.36 3.44
N THR A 161 0.14 5.81 4.16
CA THR A 161 0.14 7.12 4.83
C THR A 161 1.26 7.97 4.27
N VAL A 162 0.93 9.18 3.86
CA VAL A 162 1.89 10.19 3.42
C VAL A 162 1.71 11.42 4.31
N SER A 163 2.82 12.01 4.74
CA SER A 163 2.78 13.24 5.55
C SER A 163 3.77 14.28 5.04
N MET A 164 3.41 15.55 5.21
CA MET A 164 4.20 16.69 4.78
C MET A 164 4.00 17.84 5.75
N ILE A 165 5.02 18.68 5.94
CA ILE A 165 4.90 19.96 6.65
C ILE A 165 4.84 21.07 5.61
N ILE A 166 3.85 21.94 5.74
CA ILE A 166 3.58 23.07 4.84
C ILE A 166 3.74 24.37 5.63
N ALA A 167 4.52 25.30 5.10
CA ALA A 167 4.59 26.67 5.62
C ALA A 167 3.45 27.51 5.04
N GLN A 168 3.06 28.55 5.76
CA GLN A 168 2.10 29.54 5.28
C GLN A 168 2.61 30.25 4.02
N ARG A 169 1.69 30.64 3.16
CA ARG A 169 1.96 31.34 1.89
C ARG A 169 1.11 32.59 1.77
#